data_2c02e11141b0e7d8e1b930659ce0791d
#
_entry.id   2c02e11141b0e7d8e1b930659ce0791d
#
_cell.length_a   1.000
_cell.length_b   1.000
_cell.length_c   1.000
_cell.angle_alpha   90.00
_cell.angle_beta   90.00
_cell.angle_gamma   90.00
#
_symmetry.space_group_name_H-M   'P 1'
#
loop_
_entity.id
_entity.type
_entity.pdbx_description
1 polymer ?
#
loop_
_entity_poly.entity_id
_entity_poly.type
_entity_poly.pdbx_seq_one_letter_code
_entity_poly.pdbx_strand_id
1 'polypeptide(L)'
;FISMLVIDIAIVSSIFGLKEVQTRIEQTSIDEETRDEIIVDSVPLMSKYSVLGTGGGSFYTVYPKYQSSQVNLAYDHAHNEYLQFFIEFGAVSFISLFAIVFTCLTSSFNALKRRRHNIARGAAFASFMAIIGMALQASVDFPLQAPANAATFICLLAIGLMSKKIKASGKSRRKGKQVIV
;
A
#
# COMPACT_ATOMS: atom_id res chain seq x y z
N PHE A 1 8.15 2.89 22.53
CA PHE A 1 8.08 1.90 21.45
C PHE A 1 8.24 0.47 21.99
N ILE A 2 9.34 0.21 22.72
CA ILE A 2 9.61 -1.12 23.33
C ILE A 2 8.51 -1.52 24.31
N SER A 3 7.99 -0.59 25.12
CA SER A 3 6.91 -0.87 26.08
C SER A 3 5.59 -1.25 25.41
N MET A 4 5.25 -0.64 24.27
CA MET A 4 4.08 -1.03 23.48
C MET A 4 4.25 -2.42 22.89
N LEU A 5 5.40 -2.72 22.32
CA LEU A 5 5.70 -4.04 21.79
C LEU A 5 5.60 -5.15 22.85
N VAL A 6 6.13 -4.89 24.06
CA VAL A 6 6.03 -5.85 25.18
C VAL A 6 4.58 -6.03 25.63
N ILE A 7 3.78 -4.96 25.68
CA ILE A 7 2.37 -5.03 26.03
C ILE A 7 1.59 -5.80 24.95
N ASP A 8 1.85 -5.54 23.67
CA ASP A 8 1.20 -6.25 22.56
C ASP A 8 1.53 -7.73 22.59
N ILE A 9 2.79 -8.11 22.78
CA ILE A 9 3.21 -9.50 22.96
C ILE A 9 2.56 -10.14 24.19
N ALA A 10 2.48 -9.44 25.30
CA ALA A 10 1.84 -9.95 26.51
C ALA A 10 0.34 -10.17 26.33
N ILE A 11 -0.36 -9.25 25.65
CA ILE A 11 -1.79 -9.37 25.33
C ILE A 11 -2.04 -10.54 24.38
N VAL A 12 -1.27 -10.64 23.29
CA VAL A 12 -1.39 -11.73 22.31
C VAL A 12 -1.10 -13.07 22.99
N SER A 13 -0.05 -13.17 23.80
CA SER A 13 0.29 -14.39 24.52
C SER A 13 -0.76 -14.79 25.55
N SER A 14 -1.43 -13.83 26.21
CA SER A 14 -2.48 -14.12 27.19
C SER A 14 -3.80 -14.57 26.57
N ILE A 15 -4.11 -14.09 25.36
CA ILE A 15 -5.38 -14.39 24.66
C ILE A 15 -5.26 -15.67 23.82
N PHE A 16 -4.15 -15.89 23.14
CA PHE A 16 -3.99 -17.00 22.19
C PHE A 16 -3.15 -18.17 22.70
N GLY A 17 -2.42 -18.00 23.82
CA GLY A 17 -1.50 -19.01 24.36
C GLY A 17 -0.19 -19.12 23.55
N LEU A 18 0.92 -19.43 24.24
CA LEU A 18 2.25 -19.53 23.62
C LEU A 18 2.33 -20.63 22.55
N LYS A 19 1.60 -21.75 22.71
CA LYS A 19 1.59 -22.85 21.74
C LYS A 19 0.97 -22.44 20.42
N GLU A 20 -0.13 -21.70 20.44
CA GLU A 20 -0.81 -21.23 19.25
C GLU A 20 0.07 -20.26 18.46
N VAL A 21 0.80 -19.36 19.16
CA VAL A 21 1.76 -18.45 18.55
C VAL A 21 2.94 -19.20 17.93
N GLN A 22 3.46 -20.22 18.61
CA GLN A 22 4.56 -21.04 18.10
C GLN A 22 4.13 -21.81 16.84
N THR A 23 2.94 -22.42 16.84
CA THR A 23 2.39 -23.13 15.68
C THR A 23 2.19 -22.20 14.50
N ARG A 24 1.73 -20.96 14.74
CA ARG A 24 1.58 -19.95 13.69
C ARG A 24 2.92 -19.49 13.12
N ILE A 25 3.96 -19.34 13.95
CA ILE A 25 5.31 -19.01 13.47
C ILE A 25 5.86 -20.12 12.60
N GLU A 26 5.69 -21.39 13.01
CA GLU A 26 6.10 -22.55 12.22
C GLU A 26 5.32 -22.64 10.89
N GLN A 27 4.02 -22.38 10.91
CA GLN A 27 3.20 -22.30 9.69
C GLN A 27 3.59 -21.13 8.78
N THR A 28 3.97 -19.99 9.32
CA THR A 28 4.41 -18.82 8.55
C THR A 28 5.68 -19.13 7.74
N SER A 29 6.60 -19.95 8.25
CA SER A 29 7.79 -20.35 7.50
C SER A 29 7.45 -21.21 6.27
N ILE A 30 6.41 -22.03 6.35
CA ILE A 30 5.92 -22.84 5.22
C ILE A 30 5.23 -21.96 4.17
N ASP A 31 4.47 -20.94 4.61
CA ASP A 31 3.81 -19.99 3.72
C ASP A 31 4.82 -19.07 2.99
N GLU A 32 5.98 -18.78 3.57
CA GLU A 32 7.04 -18.04 2.90
C GLU A 32 7.69 -18.85 1.78
N GLU A 33 7.95 -20.14 2.00
CA GLU A 33 8.54 -21.03 1.01
C GLU A 33 7.63 -21.19 -0.22
N THR A 34 6.31 -21.26 -0.03
CA THR A 34 5.34 -21.32 -1.13
C THR A 34 5.15 -19.99 -1.89
N ARG A 35 5.43 -18.85 -1.28
CA ARG A 35 5.39 -17.53 -1.97
C ARG A 35 6.49 -17.39 -3.01
N ASP A 36 7.68 -17.88 -2.73
CA ASP A 36 8.79 -17.85 -3.69
C ASP A 36 8.46 -18.68 -4.94
N GLU A 37 7.77 -19.81 -4.77
CA GLU A 37 7.31 -20.65 -5.90
C GLU A 37 6.31 -19.89 -6.77
N ILE A 38 5.35 -19.15 -6.19
CA ILE A 38 4.39 -18.33 -6.97
C ILE A 38 5.11 -17.32 -7.85
N ILE A 39 6.16 -16.68 -7.34
CA ILE A 39 6.94 -15.70 -8.09
C ILE A 39 7.62 -16.37 -9.28
N VAL A 40 8.26 -17.51 -9.05
CA VAL A 40 8.98 -18.27 -10.10
C VAL A 40 8.01 -18.77 -11.17
N ASP A 41 6.89 -19.37 -10.78
CA ASP A 41 5.86 -19.89 -11.68
C ASP A 41 5.14 -18.78 -12.47
N SER A 42 5.17 -17.55 -11.96
CA SER A 42 4.58 -16.39 -12.62
C SER A 42 5.47 -15.78 -13.71
N VAL A 43 6.76 -16.07 -13.76
CA VAL A 43 7.69 -15.49 -14.75
C VAL A 43 7.27 -15.77 -16.21
N PRO A 44 6.90 -17.00 -16.60
CA PRO A 44 6.40 -17.29 -17.93
C PRO A 44 5.13 -16.49 -18.27
N LEU A 45 4.26 -16.29 -17.29
CA LEU A 45 3.01 -15.54 -17.42
C LEU A 45 3.30 -14.05 -17.68
N MET A 46 4.21 -13.46 -16.93
CA MET A 46 4.69 -12.09 -17.12
C MET A 46 5.27 -11.89 -18.53
N SER A 47 6.08 -12.83 -18.98
CA SER A 47 6.70 -12.76 -20.31
C SER A 47 5.67 -12.79 -21.43
N LYS A 48 4.68 -13.69 -21.33
CA LYS A 48 3.65 -13.89 -22.36
C LYS A 48 2.67 -12.72 -22.48
N TYR A 49 2.30 -12.11 -21.36
CA TYR A 49 1.30 -11.04 -21.29
C TYR A 49 1.91 -9.69 -20.88
N SER A 50 3.17 -9.46 -21.22
CA SER A 50 3.99 -8.34 -20.74
C SER A 50 3.42 -6.95 -21.05
N VAL A 51 2.70 -6.75 -22.14
CA VAL A 51 2.29 -5.41 -22.62
C VAL A 51 0.93 -4.99 -22.04
N LEU A 52 -0.10 -5.80 -22.26
CA LEU A 52 -1.49 -5.47 -21.89
C LEU A 52 -2.00 -6.26 -20.68
N GLY A 53 -1.26 -7.27 -20.23
CA GLY A 53 -1.68 -8.14 -19.15
C GLY A 53 -2.75 -9.17 -19.55
N THR A 54 -3.26 -9.87 -18.55
CA THR A 54 -4.27 -10.92 -18.68
C THR A 54 -5.70 -10.41 -18.45
N GLY A 55 -5.83 -9.20 -17.93
CA GLY A 55 -7.09 -8.58 -17.49
C GLY A 55 -7.19 -8.51 -15.95
N GLY A 56 -7.80 -7.43 -15.45
CA GLY A 56 -7.98 -7.23 -14.00
C GLY A 56 -8.76 -8.35 -13.34
N GLY A 57 -8.30 -8.85 -12.20
CA GLY A 57 -8.91 -9.95 -11.45
C GLY A 57 -8.79 -11.32 -12.13
N SER A 58 -7.91 -11.47 -13.12
CA SER A 58 -7.77 -12.74 -13.86
C SER A 58 -6.68 -13.66 -13.28
N PHE A 59 -5.91 -13.22 -12.29
CA PHE A 59 -4.79 -13.98 -11.75
C PHE A 59 -5.20 -15.41 -11.36
N TYR A 60 -6.22 -15.55 -10.54
CA TYR A 60 -6.68 -16.85 -10.03
C TYR A 60 -7.14 -17.82 -11.15
N THR A 61 -7.56 -17.29 -12.32
CA THR A 61 -8.01 -18.11 -13.46
C THR A 61 -6.87 -18.52 -14.37
N VAL A 62 -5.85 -17.66 -14.50
CA VAL A 62 -4.76 -17.85 -15.45
C VAL A 62 -3.57 -18.55 -14.81
N TYR A 63 -3.24 -18.20 -13.56
CA TYR A 63 -2.10 -18.74 -12.81
C TYR A 63 -2.07 -20.28 -12.70
N PRO A 64 -3.20 -20.99 -12.42
CA PRO A 64 -3.18 -22.45 -12.31
C PRO A 64 -2.65 -23.20 -13.55
N LYS A 65 -2.64 -22.55 -14.73
CA LYS A 65 -2.09 -23.15 -15.97
C LYS A 65 -0.56 -23.12 -16.01
N TYR A 66 0.07 -22.35 -15.15
CA TYR A 66 1.51 -22.13 -15.06
C TYR A 66 2.09 -22.65 -13.75
N GLN A 67 1.22 -23.02 -12.81
CA GLN A 67 1.57 -23.53 -11.51
C GLN A 67 2.31 -24.87 -11.65
N SER A 68 3.41 -25.03 -10.92
CA SER A 68 4.16 -26.28 -10.84
C SER A 68 3.29 -27.40 -10.27
N SER A 69 3.44 -28.62 -10.80
CA SER A 69 2.71 -29.79 -10.32
C SER A 69 3.06 -30.22 -8.88
N GLN A 70 4.09 -29.63 -8.31
CA GLN A 70 4.49 -29.85 -6.91
C GLN A 70 3.65 -29.06 -5.91
N VAL A 71 2.99 -27.99 -6.38
CA VAL A 71 2.17 -27.10 -5.56
C VAL A 71 0.72 -27.52 -5.66
N ASN A 72 0.18 -28.11 -4.60
CA ASN A 72 -1.21 -28.59 -4.54
C ASN A 72 -2.20 -27.57 -3.96
N LEU A 73 -1.78 -26.32 -3.76
CA LEU A 73 -2.62 -25.25 -3.20
C LEU A 73 -3.20 -24.38 -4.32
N ALA A 74 -4.45 -23.99 -4.18
CA ALA A 74 -5.07 -22.99 -5.05
C ALA A 74 -4.75 -21.59 -4.52
N TYR A 75 -4.13 -20.76 -5.35
CA TYR A 75 -3.79 -19.40 -4.99
C TYR A 75 -4.72 -18.41 -5.69
N ASP A 76 -5.44 -17.62 -4.88
CA ASP A 76 -6.32 -16.55 -5.36
C ASP A 76 -5.51 -15.29 -5.71
N HIS A 77 -4.37 -15.08 -5.05
CA HIS A 77 -3.52 -13.90 -5.18
C HIS A 77 -2.03 -14.28 -5.18
N ALA A 78 -1.23 -13.41 -5.80
CA ALA A 78 0.22 -13.61 -5.90
C ALA A 78 0.98 -13.31 -4.59
N HIS A 79 0.33 -12.81 -3.54
CA HIS A 79 0.94 -12.28 -2.31
C HIS A 79 2.05 -11.26 -2.56
N ASN A 80 2.03 -10.65 -3.73
CA ASN A 80 2.86 -9.54 -4.14
C ASN A 80 2.06 -8.71 -5.14
N GLU A 81 1.63 -7.52 -4.72
CA GLU A 81 0.75 -6.65 -5.50
C GLU A 81 1.41 -6.18 -6.80
N TYR A 82 2.72 -5.93 -6.76
CA TYR A 82 3.45 -5.49 -7.96
C TYR A 82 3.46 -6.58 -9.04
N LEU A 83 3.71 -7.82 -8.63
CA LEU A 83 3.68 -8.97 -9.52
C LEU A 83 2.28 -9.15 -10.10
N GLN A 84 1.26 -9.16 -9.25
CA GLN A 84 -0.13 -9.37 -9.67
C GLN A 84 -0.60 -8.25 -10.61
N PHE A 85 -0.35 -6.99 -10.28
CA PHE A 85 -0.70 -5.87 -11.16
C PHE A 85 0.03 -5.90 -12.50
N PHE A 86 1.29 -6.31 -12.51
CA PHE A 86 2.01 -6.46 -13.77
C PHE A 86 1.40 -7.56 -14.64
N ILE A 87 1.04 -8.70 -14.06
CA ILE A 87 0.41 -9.81 -14.78
C ILE A 87 -0.96 -9.41 -15.33
N GLU A 88 -1.79 -8.78 -14.49
CA GLU A 88 -3.17 -8.46 -14.83
C GLU A 88 -3.29 -7.27 -15.77
N PHE A 89 -2.49 -6.24 -15.60
CA PHE A 89 -2.63 -4.98 -16.34
C PHE A 89 -1.52 -4.72 -17.36
N GLY A 90 -0.46 -5.51 -17.36
CA GLY A 90 0.69 -5.35 -18.23
C GLY A 90 1.55 -4.11 -17.92
N ALA A 91 2.67 -3.99 -18.65
CA ALA A 91 3.66 -2.94 -18.43
C ALA A 91 3.10 -1.52 -18.64
N VAL A 92 2.23 -1.32 -19.62
CA VAL A 92 1.67 0.02 -19.93
C VAL A 92 0.87 0.57 -18.74
N SER A 93 -0.05 -0.23 -18.22
CA SER A 93 -0.89 0.17 -17.10
C SER A 93 -0.09 0.23 -15.79
N PHE A 94 0.82 -0.73 -15.58
CA PHE A 94 1.69 -0.77 -14.41
C PHE A 94 2.56 0.51 -14.32
N ILE A 95 3.22 0.90 -15.41
CA ILE A 95 4.03 2.12 -15.46
C ILE A 95 3.17 3.36 -15.23
N SER A 96 1.97 3.40 -15.79
CA SER A 96 1.03 4.52 -15.63
C SER A 96 0.58 4.67 -14.17
N LEU A 97 0.20 3.58 -13.51
CA LEU A 97 -0.16 3.57 -12.09
C LEU A 97 1.02 4.00 -11.20
N PHE A 98 2.20 3.45 -11.49
CA PHE A 98 3.42 3.81 -10.76
C PHE A 98 3.74 5.30 -10.91
N ALA A 99 3.61 5.86 -12.11
CA ALA A 99 3.83 7.29 -12.37
C ALA A 99 2.85 8.18 -11.58
N ILE A 100 1.58 7.77 -11.46
CA ILE A 100 0.58 8.48 -10.65
C ILE A 100 1.00 8.47 -9.17
N VAL A 101 1.28 7.31 -8.60
CA VAL A 101 1.70 7.17 -7.20
C VAL A 101 2.98 7.96 -6.93
N PHE A 102 3.97 7.87 -7.81
CA PHE A 102 5.22 8.62 -7.71
C PHE A 102 5.00 10.14 -7.76
N THR A 103 4.10 10.60 -8.61
CA THR A 103 3.71 12.03 -8.67
C THR A 103 3.06 12.48 -7.36
N CYS A 104 2.21 11.65 -6.75
CA CYS A 104 1.61 11.93 -5.46
C CYS A 104 2.65 11.95 -4.33
N LEU A 105 3.57 11.00 -4.33
CA LEU A 105 4.67 10.90 -3.38
C LEU A 105 5.56 12.15 -3.41
N THR A 106 6.04 12.52 -4.60
CA THR A 106 6.88 13.72 -4.79
C THR A 106 6.12 15.00 -4.45
N SER A 107 4.81 15.03 -4.74
CA SER A 107 3.92 16.12 -4.37
C SER A 107 3.86 16.32 -2.85
N SER A 108 3.58 15.23 -2.13
CA SER A 108 3.49 15.21 -0.66
C SER A 108 4.82 15.61 -0.03
N PHE A 109 5.93 15.04 -0.51
CA PHE A 109 7.27 15.38 -0.04
C PHE A 109 7.63 16.85 -0.24
N ASN A 110 7.32 17.42 -1.40
CA ASN A 110 7.55 18.83 -1.68
C ASN A 110 6.65 19.74 -0.81
N ALA A 111 5.42 19.32 -0.52
CA ALA A 111 4.54 20.05 0.38
C ALA A 111 5.08 20.05 1.81
N LEU A 112 5.59 18.92 2.31
CA LEU A 112 6.27 18.83 3.60
C LEU A 112 7.42 19.82 3.74
N LYS A 113 8.26 19.95 2.72
CA LYS A 113 9.43 20.85 2.73
C LYS A 113 9.05 22.33 2.60
N ARG A 114 8.05 22.65 1.76
CA ARG A 114 7.79 24.04 1.34
C ARG A 114 6.61 24.70 2.05
N ARG A 115 5.68 23.93 2.64
CA ARG A 115 4.50 24.52 3.27
C ARG A 115 4.76 24.89 4.72
N ARG A 116 4.31 26.10 5.10
CA ARG A 116 4.39 26.61 6.48
C ARG A 116 3.09 26.41 7.26
N HIS A 117 1.99 26.15 6.56
CA HIS A 117 0.69 25.96 7.19
C HIS A 117 0.58 24.57 7.79
N ASN A 118 0.28 24.45 9.08
CA ASN A 118 0.31 23.18 9.82
C ASN A 118 -0.64 22.13 9.25
N ILE A 119 -1.86 22.50 8.85
CA ILE A 119 -2.84 21.56 8.26
C ILE A 119 -2.29 21.00 6.93
N ALA A 120 -1.75 21.86 6.07
CA ALA A 120 -1.20 21.44 4.78
C ALA A 120 0.01 20.49 4.98
N ARG A 121 0.86 20.76 5.97
CA ARG A 121 1.99 19.88 6.32
C ARG A 121 1.52 18.57 6.92
N GLY A 122 0.53 18.59 7.82
CA GLY A 122 -0.05 17.39 8.41
C GLY A 122 -0.69 16.48 7.35
N ALA A 123 -1.47 17.05 6.43
CA ALA A 123 -2.07 16.33 5.30
C ALA A 123 -1.01 15.73 4.36
N ALA A 124 0.04 16.50 4.06
CA ALA A 124 1.16 16.03 3.25
C ALA A 124 1.94 14.90 3.94
N PHE A 125 2.14 14.98 5.26
CA PHE A 125 2.80 13.94 6.04
C PHE A 125 1.99 12.65 6.06
N ALA A 126 0.68 12.74 6.34
CA ALA A 126 -0.21 11.59 6.35
C ALA A 126 -0.22 10.86 4.99
N SER A 127 -0.35 11.63 3.89
CA SER A 127 -0.29 11.06 2.55
C SER A 127 1.07 10.44 2.22
N PHE A 128 2.17 11.10 2.56
CA PHE A 128 3.52 10.60 2.33
C PHE A 128 3.76 9.27 3.05
N MET A 129 3.42 9.20 4.35
CA MET A 129 3.58 7.99 5.15
C MET A 129 2.66 6.86 4.67
N ALA A 130 1.42 7.17 4.27
CA ALA A 130 0.50 6.19 3.72
C ALA A 130 1.00 5.57 2.40
N ILE A 131 1.59 6.39 1.51
CA ILE A 131 2.17 5.89 0.26
C ILE A 131 3.35 4.96 0.53
N ILE A 132 4.25 5.34 1.44
CA ILE A 132 5.40 4.50 1.82
C ILE A 132 4.93 3.19 2.47
N GLY A 133 4.01 3.28 3.44
CA GLY A 133 3.48 2.09 4.14
C GLY A 133 2.78 1.14 3.18
N MET A 134 1.94 1.66 2.28
CA MET A 134 1.26 0.85 1.26
C MET A 134 2.25 0.21 0.28
N ALA A 135 3.27 0.96 -0.15
CA ALA A 135 4.31 0.42 -1.04
C ALA A 135 5.10 -0.73 -0.39
N LEU A 136 5.42 -0.62 0.89
CA LEU A 136 6.09 -1.70 1.63
C LEU A 136 5.17 -2.91 1.80
N GLN A 137 3.92 -2.70 2.18
CA GLN A 137 2.97 -3.80 2.35
C GLN A 137 2.66 -4.51 1.04
N ALA A 138 2.52 -3.78 -0.06
CA ALA A 138 2.26 -4.32 -1.40
C ALA A 138 3.38 -5.25 -1.92
N SER A 139 4.58 -5.20 -1.34
CA SER A 139 5.68 -6.11 -1.71
C SER A 139 5.54 -7.51 -1.11
N VAL A 140 4.76 -7.67 -0.05
CA VAL A 140 4.62 -8.93 0.72
C VAL A 140 3.18 -9.43 0.84
N ASP A 141 2.21 -8.62 0.36
CA ASP A 141 0.79 -8.92 0.47
C ASP A 141 0.01 -8.25 -0.67
N PHE A 142 -1.34 -8.35 -0.65
CA PHE A 142 -2.26 -7.78 -1.66
C PHE A 142 -3.26 -6.75 -1.06
N PRO A 143 -2.79 -5.69 -0.37
CA PRO A 143 -3.65 -4.77 0.37
C PRO A 143 -4.64 -4.00 -0.51
N LEU A 144 -4.32 -3.73 -1.78
CA LEU A 144 -5.16 -2.96 -2.70
C LEU A 144 -6.25 -3.81 -3.38
N GLN A 145 -6.22 -5.13 -3.23
CA GLN A 145 -7.31 -6.00 -3.67
C GLN A 145 -8.57 -5.83 -2.79
N ALA A 146 -8.40 -5.37 -1.55
CA ALA A 146 -9.54 -4.98 -0.71
C ALA A 146 -10.09 -3.61 -1.15
N PRO A 147 -11.36 -3.51 -1.62
CA PRO A 147 -11.90 -2.25 -2.17
C PRO A 147 -11.88 -1.09 -1.20
N ALA A 148 -12.06 -1.34 0.09
CA ALA A 148 -12.01 -0.32 1.14
C ALA A 148 -10.60 0.29 1.28
N ASN A 149 -9.56 -0.54 1.22
CA ASN A 149 -8.18 -0.09 1.28
C ASN A 149 -7.81 0.70 0.02
N ALA A 150 -8.20 0.20 -1.16
CA ALA A 150 -7.97 0.89 -2.43
C ALA A 150 -8.64 2.27 -2.45
N ALA A 151 -9.90 2.37 -2.04
CA ALA A 151 -10.64 3.63 -1.96
C ALA A 151 -9.96 4.61 -0.98
N THR A 152 -9.58 4.13 0.21
CA THR A 152 -8.86 4.93 1.21
C THR A 152 -7.53 5.42 0.67
N PHE A 153 -6.78 4.55 -0.01
CA PHE A 153 -5.50 4.91 -0.60
C PHE A 153 -5.64 5.98 -1.68
N ILE A 154 -6.64 5.88 -2.56
CA ILE A 154 -6.95 6.90 -3.58
C ILE A 154 -7.26 8.25 -2.91
N CYS A 155 -8.04 8.26 -1.83
CA CYS A 155 -8.31 9.49 -1.06
C CYS A 155 -7.02 10.09 -0.49
N LEU A 156 -6.13 9.27 0.06
CA LEU A 156 -4.84 9.73 0.59
C LEU A 156 -3.91 10.26 -0.51
N LEU A 157 -3.89 9.66 -1.69
CA LEU A 157 -3.19 10.19 -2.87
C LEU A 157 -3.73 11.57 -3.26
N ALA A 158 -5.05 11.72 -3.32
CA ALA A 158 -5.70 13.00 -3.63
C ALA A 158 -5.37 14.08 -2.59
N ILE A 159 -5.39 13.75 -1.30
CA ILE A 159 -4.99 14.65 -0.21
C ILE A 159 -3.54 15.11 -0.41
N GLY A 160 -2.64 14.21 -0.76
CA GLY A 160 -1.25 14.54 -1.07
C GLY A 160 -1.08 15.55 -2.18
N LEU A 161 -1.82 15.38 -3.28
CA LEU A 161 -1.83 16.32 -4.40
C LEU A 161 -2.42 17.68 -4.00
N MET A 162 -3.50 17.67 -3.24
CA MET A 162 -4.20 18.89 -2.80
C MET A 162 -3.39 19.66 -1.73
N SER A 163 -2.54 19.01 -0.97
CA SER A 163 -1.73 19.66 0.08
C SER A 163 -0.89 20.83 -0.43
N LYS A 164 -0.50 20.79 -1.71
CA LYS A 164 0.16 21.92 -2.38
C LYS A 164 -0.75 23.12 -2.59
N LYS A 165 -2.07 22.94 -2.68
CA LYS A 165 -3.04 24.00 -3.01
C LYS A 165 -3.71 24.58 -1.78
N ILE A 166 -3.60 23.97 -0.60
CA ILE A 166 -4.20 24.48 0.63
C ILE A 166 -3.59 25.83 0.96
N LYS A 167 -4.42 26.88 0.88
CA LYS A 167 -4.06 28.26 1.27
C LYS A 167 -4.31 28.42 2.77
N ALA A 168 -3.44 29.15 3.48
CA ALA A 168 -3.74 29.61 4.82
C ALA A 168 -5.02 30.47 4.75
N SER A 169 -6.07 30.04 5.46
CA SER A 169 -7.24 30.93 5.67
C SER A 169 -6.73 32.16 6.42
N GLY A 170 -6.69 33.30 5.73
CA GLY A 170 -6.29 34.54 6.34
C GLY A 170 -7.25 34.86 7.49
N LYS A 171 -6.76 34.77 8.74
CA LYS A 171 -7.41 35.47 9.82
C LYS A 171 -7.49 36.95 9.40
N SER A 172 -8.65 37.37 8.96
CA SER A 172 -8.96 38.82 8.82
C SER A 172 -8.66 39.42 10.18
N ARG A 173 -7.52 40.09 10.26
CA ARG A 173 -7.17 40.95 11.39
C ARG A 173 -8.13 42.09 11.32
N ARG A 174 -9.31 41.98 11.97
CA ARG A 174 -10.17 43.13 12.28
C ARG A 174 -9.30 44.14 13.01
N LYS A 175 -8.79 45.10 12.29
CA LYS A 175 -8.28 46.35 12.86
C LYS A 175 -9.45 46.97 13.62
N GLY A 176 -9.48 46.81 14.92
CA GLY A 176 -10.34 47.58 15.79
C GLY A 176 -9.99 49.05 15.58
N LYS A 177 -10.88 49.80 14.91
CA LYS A 177 -10.89 51.26 15.01
C LYS A 177 -11.14 51.59 16.49
N GLN A 178 -10.12 52.02 17.20
CA GLN A 178 -10.31 52.79 18.42
C GLN A 178 -10.94 54.10 17.99
N VAL A 179 -12.20 54.27 18.34
CA VAL A 179 -12.85 55.57 18.34
C VAL A 179 -12.39 56.23 19.63
N ILE A 180 -11.52 57.26 19.49
CA ILE A 180 -11.18 58.18 20.57
C ILE A 180 -12.31 59.25 20.58
N VAL A 181 -13.04 59.28 21.67
CA VAL A 181 -13.95 60.38 22.03
C VAL A 181 -13.25 61.28 23.03
#